data_2fc331211b0591d97e208b64ce7b1e52
#
_entry.id   2fc331211b0591d97e208b64ce7b1e52
#
_cell.length_a   1.000
_cell.length_b   1.000
_cell.length_c   1.000
_cell.angle_alpha   90.00
_cell.angle_beta   90.00
_cell.angle_gamma   90.00
#
_symmetry.space_group_name_H-M   'P 1'
#
loop_
_entity.id
_entity.type
_entity.pdbx_description
1 polymer ?
#
loop_
_entity_poly.entity_id
_entity_poly.type
_entity_poly.pdbx_seq_one_letter_code
_entity_poly.pdbx_strand_id
1 'polypeptide(L)'
;IGSHHAEPLQGQRYRVGEEYRHHRDHFRIDKPHWQIERRRGGQRTWTAMVYLNAVEEGGETDFPELDLKIVPEPGLLVLWDNMDRQGMPNPATRHAALPVLAGRKHVVTQWYRQGEWSMQQRG
;
A
#
# COMPACT_ATOMS: atom_id res chain seq x y z
N ILE A 1 1.12 16.33 4.08
CA ILE A 1 1.70 15.14 4.72
C ILE A 1 3.21 15.33 4.86
N GLY A 2 3.71 15.33 6.07
CA GLY A 2 5.14 15.47 6.33
C GLY A 2 5.86 14.13 6.39
N SER A 3 7.17 14.15 6.20
CA SER A 3 8.01 12.94 6.27
C SER A 3 7.93 12.24 7.63
N HIS A 4 7.64 12.98 8.70
CA HIS A 4 7.49 12.42 10.05
C HIS A 4 6.21 11.58 10.21
N HIS A 5 5.29 11.61 9.25
CA HIS A 5 4.11 10.75 9.19
C HIS A 5 4.39 9.41 8.50
N ALA A 6 5.54 9.26 7.87
CA ALA A 6 5.87 8.08 7.08
C ALA A 6 6.30 6.91 7.96
N GLU A 7 5.77 5.72 7.67
CA GLU A 7 6.34 4.47 8.15
C GLU A 7 7.70 4.24 7.49
N PRO A 8 8.54 3.36 8.03
CA PRO A 8 9.77 2.99 7.33
C PRO A 8 9.49 2.47 5.93
N LEU A 9 10.36 2.79 4.98
CA LEU A 9 10.25 2.32 3.60
C LEU A 9 10.33 0.81 3.57
N GLN A 10 9.43 0.17 2.84
CA GLN A 10 9.35 -1.28 2.74
C GLN A 10 9.65 -1.74 1.32
N GLY A 11 10.64 -2.63 1.18
CA GLY A 11 10.88 -3.32 -0.09
C GLY A 11 10.07 -4.60 -0.16
N GLN A 12 9.54 -4.92 -1.32
CA GLN A 12 8.78 -6.14 -1.57
C GLN A 12 9.28 -6.78 -2.85
N ARG A 13 9.45 -8.11 -2.80
CA ARG A 13 9.85 -8.91 -3.95
C ARG A 13 8.80 -9.98 -4.20
N TYR A 14 8.41 -10.14 -5.46
CA TYR A 14 7.49 -11.17 -5.91
C TYR A 14 8.17 -12.06 -6.94
N ARG A 15 8.15 -13.36 -6.69
CA ARG A 15 8.57 -14.40 -7.62
C ARG A 15 7.37 -14.87 -8.42
N VAL A 16 7.62 -15.66 -9.46
CA VAL A 16 6.54 -16.28 -10.25
C VAL A 16 5.56 -17.01 -9.32
N GLY A 17 4.28 -16.73 -9.51
CA GLY A 17 3.18 -17.29 -8.72
C GLY A 17 2.84 -16.50 -7.46
N GLU A 18 3.72 -15.62 -7.01
CA GLU A 18 3.45 -14.82 -5.82
C GLU A 18 2.54 -13.65 -6.13
N GLU A 19 1.65 -13.35 -5.21
CA GLU A 19 0.63 -12.32 -5.33
C GLU A 19 0.30 -11.73 -3.97
N TYR A 20 -0.41 -10.61 -3.96
CA TYR A 20 -1.05 -10.06 -2.78
C TYR A 20 -2.51 -9.81 -3.13
N ARG A 21 -3.40 -10.60 -2.53
CA ARG A 21 -4.84 -10.56 -2.86
C ARG A 21 -5.45 -9.21 -2.53
N HIS A 22 -6.63 -8.96 -3.09
CA HIS A 22 -7.34 -7.70 -2.90
C HIS A 22 -7.48 -7.33 -1.43
N HIS A 23 -7.07 -6.12 -1.09
CA HIS A 23 -7.06 -5.61 0.26
C HIS A 23 -7.12 -4.08 0.24
N ARG A 24 -7.30 -3.51 1.42
CA ARG A 24 -7.16 -2.07 1.66
C ARG A 24 -5.99 -1.85 2.59
N ASP A 25 -5.28 -0.75 2.39
CA ASP A 25 -4.18 -0.38 3.29
C ASP A 25 -4.70 0.25 4.59
N HIS A 26 -5.93 0.70 4.58
CA HIS A 26 -6.61 1.25 5.75
C HIS A 26 -6.82 0.15 6.80
N PHE A 27 -6.48 0.44 8.07
CA PHE A 27 -6.66 -0.55 9.14
C PHE A 27 -8.12 -0.70 9.51
N ARG A 28 -8.53 -1.93 9.79
CA ARG A 28 -9.86 -2.21 10.31
C ARG A 28 -9.89 -1.86 11.79
N ILE A 29 -10.76 -0.92 12.16
CA ILE A 29 -10.85 -0.44 13.55
C ILE A 29 -11.56 -1.43 14.47
N ASP A 30 -12.24 -2.45 13.92
CA ASP A 30 -12.92 -3.51 14.67
C ASP A 30 -11.99 -4.68 15.02
N LYS A 31 -10.71 -4.62 14.65
CA LYS A 31 -9.74 -5.67 14.91
C LYS A 31 -8.80 -5.28 16.06
N PRO A 32 -8.29 -6.28 16.84
CA PRO A 32 -7.43 -6.00 17.99
C PRO A 32 -6.18 -5.19 17.67
N HIS A 33 -5.58 -5.40 16.48
CA HIS A 33 -4.35 -4.69 16.11
C HIS A 33 -4.56 -3.16 16.02
N TRP A 34 -5.81 -2.69 15.83
CA TRP A 34 -6.10 -1.26 15.79
C TRP A 34 -5.68 -0.56 17.08
N GLN A 35 -5.78 -1.23 18.23
CA GLN A 35 -5.36 -0.64 19.52
C GLN A 35 -3.89 -0.30 19.53
N ILE A 36 -3.07 -1.03 18.76
CA ILE A 36 -1.65 -0.77 18.62
C ILE A 36 -1.43 0.31 17.56
N GLU A 37 -2.04 0.16 16.39
CA GLU A 37 -1.79 1.03 15.24
C GLU A 37 -2.26 2.47 15.49
N ARG A 38 -3.37 2.66 16.20
CA ARG A 38 -3.85 4.00 16.53
C ARG A 38 -2.86 4.79 17.40
N ARG A 39 -2.00 4.08 18.13
CA ARG A 39 -0.97 4.68 18.99
C ARG A 39 0.33 4.91 18.25
N ARG A 40 0.52 4.25 17.10
CA ARG A 40 1.72 4.39 16.27
C ARG A 40 1.63 5.50 15.24
N GLY A 41 0.50 6.14 15.10
CA GLY A 41 0.28 7.19 14.13
C GLY A 41 -1.14 7.23 13.56
N GLY A 42 -1.99 6.29 13.96
CA GLY A 42 -3.37 6.22 13.47
C GLY A 42 -3.46 5.56 12.10
N GLN A 43 -4.49 5.94 11.34
CA GLN A 43 -4.75 5.33 10.03
C GLN A 43 -3.69 5.67 9.00
N ARG A 44 -3.55 4.78 8.02
CA ARG A 44 -2.78 5.04 6.81
C ARG A 44 -3.61 5.93 5.89
N THR A 45 -3.09 7.12 5.61
CA THR A 45 -3.78 8.10 4.77
C THR A 45 -3.41 7.96 3.31
N TRP A 46 -2.13 7.79 3.03
CA TRP A 46 -1.60 7.73 1.67
C TRP A 46 -0.65 6.55 1.53
N THR A 47 -0.66 5.96 0.34
CA THR A 47 0.31 4.94 -0.06
C THR A 47 1.06 5.43 -1.29
N ALA A 48 2.39 5.38 -1.23
CA ALA A 48 3.27 5.66 -2.36
C ALA A 48 4.04 4.38 -2.68
N MET A 49 3.95 3.93 -3.92
CA MET A 49 4.63 2.71 -4.37
C MET A 49 5.38 2.99 -5.65
N VAL A 50 6.62 2.54 -5.73
CA VAL A 50 7.46 2.67 -6.92
C VAL A 50 7.85 1.29 -7.41
N TYR A 51 7.62 1.02 -8.70
CA TYR A 51 8.15 -0.17 -9.35
C TYR A 51 9.63 0.02 -9.62
N LEU A 52 10.44 -0.99 -9.27
CA LEU A 52 11.89 -0.92 -9.45
C LEU A 52 12.36 -1.58 -10.74
N ASN A 53 11.51 -2.40 -11.35
CA ASN A 53 11.86 -3.10 -12.58
C ASN A 53 10.63 -3.37 -13.43
N ALA A 54 10.86 -3.65 -14.72
CA ALA A 54 9.84 -4.20 -15.60
C ALA A 54 9.64 -5.68 -15.27
N VAL A 55 8.41 -6.14 -15.39
CA VAL A 55 8.05 -7.57 -15.18
C VAL A 55 7.69 -8.15 -16.56
N GLU A 56 8.26 -9.31 -16.88
CA GLU A 56 8.02 -9.95 -18.19
C GLU A 56 6.53 -10.18 -18.43
N GLU A 57 5.83 -10.73 -17.43
CA GLU A 57 4.41 -11.02 -17.55
C GLU A 57 3.76 -11.05 -16.18
N GLY A 58 2.58 -10.45 -16.08
CA GLY A 58 1.85 -10.38 -14.82
C GLY A 58 2.36 -9.31 -13.87
N GLY A 59 2.02 -9.43 -12.61
CA GLY A 59 2.48 -8.52 -11.57
C GLY A 59 1.83 -7.14 -11.56
N GLU A 60 0.76 -6.94 -12.32
CA GLU A 60 0.05 -5.68 -12.35
C GLU A 60 -0.55 -5.35 -10.99
N THR A 61 -0.70 -4.07 -10.70
CA THR A 61 -1.50 -3.60 -9.57
C THR A 61 -2.91 -3.36 -10.06
N ASP A 62 -3.85 -4.06 -9.47
CA ASP A 62 -5.26 -4.05 -9.87
C ASP A 62 -6.09 -3.22 -8.90
N PHE A 63 -6.80 -2.21 -9.43
CA PHE A 63 -7.78 -1.42 -8.70
C PHE A 63 -9.16 -1.72 -9.30
N PRO A 64 -9.86 -2.76 -8.82
CA PRO A 64 -11.08 -3.23 -9.47
C PRO A 64 -12.22 -2.23 -9.49
N GLU A 65 -12.33 -1.39 -8.44
CA GLU A 65 -13.40 -0.38 -8.38
C GLU A 65 -13.19 0.74 -9.41
N LEU A 66 -11.97 0.91 -9.91
CA LEU A 66 -11.62 1.89 -10.94
C LEU A 66 -11.47 1.26 -12.33
N ASP A 67 -11.65 -0.05 -12.43
CA ASP A 67 -11.38 -0.81 -13.66
C ASP A 67 -9.99 -0.48 -14.21
N LEU A 68 -8.98 -0.47 -13.32
CA LEU A 68 -7.64 -0.01 -13.63
C LEU A 68 -6.61 -1.07 -13.22
N LYS A 69 -5.77 -1.46 -14.17
CA LYS A 69 -4.60 -2.31 -13.93
C LYS A 69 -3.36 -1.55 -14.36
N ILE A 70 -2.40 -1.44 -13.44
CA ILE A 70 -1.16 -0.72 -13.70
C ILE A 70 -0.06 -1.73 -13.97
N VAL A 71 0.53 -1.64 -15.15
CA VAL A 71 1.65 -2.49 -15.57
C VAL A 71 2.93 -1.98 -14.91
N PRO A 72 3.72 -2.86 -14.28
CA PRO A 72 4.99 -2.45 -13.69
C PRO A 72 5.95 -1.86 -14.72
N GLU A 73 6.45 -0.65 -14.42
CA GLU A 73 7.48 0.02 -15.22
C GLU A 73 8.53 0.59 -14.27
N PRO A 74 9.85 0.47 -14.58
CA PRO A 74 10.90 0.99 -13.70
C PRO A 74 10.71 2.49 -13.44
N GLY A 75 10.68 2.87 -12.17
CA GLY A 75 10.55 4.26 -11.76
C GLY A 75 9.15 4.83 -11.76
N LEU A 76 8.15 4.05 -12.15
CA LEU A 76 6.75 4.51 -12.11
C LEU A 76 6.28 4.59 -10.66
N LEU A 77 5.87 5.79 -10.25
CA LEU A 77 5.28 6.04 -8.93
C LEU A 77 3.76 5.93 -9.04
N VAL A 78 3.19 5.14 -8.16
CA VAL A 78 1.73 5.06 -7.97
C VAL A 78 1.42 5.59 -6.58
N LEU A 79 0.52 6.55 -6.52
CA LEU A 79 0.14 7.21 -5.28
C LEU A 79 -1.38 7.15 -5.13
N TRP A 80 -1.87 6.72 -3.98
CA TRP A 80 -3.31 6.68 -3.75
C TRP A 80 -3.70 7.10 -2.34
N ASP A 81 -4.90 7.67 -2.25
CA ASP A 81 -5.50 8.13 -1.02
C ASP A 81 -6.35 7.01 -0.41
N ASN A 82 -5.98 6.57 0.79
CA ASN A 82 -6.67 5.49 1.47
C ASN A 82 -7.93 5.94 2.20
N MET A 83 -8.18 7.24 2.26
CA MET A 83 -9.31 7.81 3.01
C MET A 83 -10.14 8.69 2.09
N ASP A 84 -11.45 8.71 2.34
CA ASP A 84 -12.32 9.68 1.68
C ASP A 84 -12.31 11.02 2.44
N ARG A 85 -13.12 11.99 1.96
CA ARG A 85 -13.18 13.33 2.57
C ARG A 85 -13.70 13.33 4.01
N GLN A 86 -14.45 12.29 4.39
CA GLN A 86 -14.99 12.13 5.72
C GLN A 86 -14.07 11.33 6.64
N GLY A 87 -12.87 10.96 6.16
CA GLY A 87 -11.94 10.16 6.93
C GLY A 87 -12.29 8.67 7.02
N MET A 88 -13.18 8.20 6.15
CA MET A 88 -13.54 6.80 6.05
C MET A 88 -12.69 6.10 4.99
N PRO A 89 -12.59 4.75 5.04
CA PRO A 89 -11.85 4.03 4.00
C PRO A 89 -12.38 4.35 2.61
N ASN A 90 -11.46 4.66 1.69
CA ASN A 90 -11.81 4.96 0.31
C ASN A 90 -12.01 3.65 -0.46
N PRO A 91 -13.25 3.29 -0.84
CA PRO A 91 -13.50 2.00 -1.49
C PRO A 91 -12.84 1.87 -2.86
N ALA A 92 -12.57 3.01 -3.53
CA ALA A 92 -11.93 2.99 -4.84
C ALA A 92 -10.49 2.48 -4.79
N THR A 93 -9.83 2.50 -3.63
CA THR A 93 -8.43 2.12 -3.49
C THR A 93 -8.22 0.69 -3.00
N ARG A 94 -9.26 -0.13 -2.96
CA ARG A 94 -9.08 -1.57 -2.79
C ARG A 94 -8.27 -2.09 -3.97
N HIS A 95 -7.20 -2.83 -3.70
CA HIS A 95 -6.25 -3.22 -4.75
C HIS A 95 -5.61 -4.57 -4.46
N ALA A 96 -4.99 -5.12 -5.50
CA ALA A 96 -4.24 -6.36 -5.42
C ALA A 96 -2.94 -6.23 -6.20
N ALA A 97 -1.94 -6.98 -5.78
CA ALA A 97 -0.79 -7.30 -6.61
C ALA A 97 -1.10 -8.62 -7.30
N LEU A 98 -1.37 -8.58 -8.60
CA LEU A 98 -1.71 -9.77 -9.37
C LEU A 98 -0.48 -10.69 -9.48
N PRO A 99 -0.69 -12.00 -9.68
CA PRO A 99 0.43 -12.94 -9.74
C PRO A 99 1.45 -12.57 -10.81
N VAL A 100 2.73 -12.70 -10.48
CA VAL A 100 3.81 -12.66 -11.47
C VAL A 100 3.77 -13.95 -12.25
N LEU A 101 3.68 -13.85 -13.57
CA LEU A 101 3.58 -15.01 -14.45
C LEU A 101 4.93 -15.36 -15.08
N ALA A 102 5.79 -14.37 -15.28
CA ALA A 102 7.16 -14.57 -15.76
C ALA A 102 8.03 -13.42 -15.25
N GLY A 103 9.26 -13.74 -14.87
CA GLY A 103 10.21 -12.77 -14.35
C GLY A 103 10.11 -12.57 -12.85
N ARG A 104 10.48 -11.38 -12.41
CA ARG A 104 10.46 -10.98 -10.99
C ARG A 104 9.89 -9.57 -10.88
N LYS A 105 9.30 -9.28 -9.73
CA LYS A 105 8.76 -7.96 -9.44
C LYS A 105 9.40 -7.42 -8.17
N HIS A 106 9.95 -6.23 -8.25
CA HIS A 106 10.47 -5.51 -7.09
C HIS A 106 9.78 -4.16 -6.98
N VAL A 107 9.28 -3.86 -5.79
CA VAL A 107 8.66 -2.56 -5.50
C VAL A 107 9.16 -2.06 -4.16
N VAL A 108 9.11 -0.75 -3.97
CA VAL A 108 9.23 -0.12 -2.66
C VAL A 108 7.93 0.60 -2.36
N THR A 109 7.47 0.49 -1.12
CA THR A 109 6.22 1.08 -0.69
C THR A 109 6.45 1.89 0.58
N GLN A 110 5.81 3.04 0.64
CA GLN A 110 5.82 3.87 1.84
C GLN A 110 4.39 4.25 2.18
N TRP A 111 3.99 3.98 3.43
CA TRP A 111 2.70 4.37 3.96
C TRP A 111 2.85 5.59 4.84
N TYR A 112 1.88 6.51 4.75
CA TYR A 112 1.81 7.70 5.56
C TYR A 112 0.62 7.60 6.52
N ARG A 113 0.84 8.02 7.75
CA ARG A 113 -0.16 7.96 8.82
C ARG A 113 -0.81 9.31 9.05
N GLN A 114 -1.94 9.30 9.74
CA GLN A 114 -2.65 10.54 10.14
C GLN A 114 -1.78 11.42 11.03
N GLY A 115 -1.09 10.81 11.99
CA GLY A 115 -0.19 11.48 12.91
C GLY A 115 1.25 11.06 12.70
N GLU A 116 2.12 11.51 13.58
CA GLU A 116 3.52 11.13 13.52
C GLU A 116 3.68 9.64 13.74
N TRP A 117 4.50 9.03 12.90
CA TRP A 117 4.84 7.62 13.03
C TRP A 117 5.74 7.39 14.24
N SER A 118 5.46 6.34 15.01
CA SER A 118 6.28 5.92 16.13
C SER A 118 6.30 4.40 16.23
N MET A 119 7.50 3.84 16.41
CA MET A 119 7.67 2.41 16.68
C MET A 119 7.17 2.04 18.08
N GLN A 120 7.10 3.01 18.99
CA GLN A 120 6.64 2.82 20.37
C GLN A 120 5.17 3.19 20.46
N GLN A 121 4.44 2.50 21.34
CA GLN A 121 3.07 2.85 21.62
C GLN A 121 3.03 4.19 22.37
N ARG A 122 2.17 5.08 21.88
CA ARG A 122 1.90 6.35 22.58
C ARG A 122 0.88 6.12 23.67
N GLY A 123 1.21 6.56 24.84
CA GLY A 123 0.37 6.45 26.04
C GLY A 123 -0.91 7.26 25.98
#